data_9b22c3ca766b4e80385d8aaa05fadf04
#
_entry.id   9b22c3ca766b4e80385d8aaa05fadf04
#
_cell.length_a   1.000
_cell.length_b   1.000
_cell.length_c   1.000
_cell.angle_alpha   90.00
_cell.angle_beta   90.00
_cell.angle_gamma   90.00
#
_symmetry.space_group_name_H-M   'P 1'
#
loop_
_entity.id
_entity.type
_entity.pdbx_description
1 polymer ?
#
loop_
_entity_poly.entity_id
_entity_poly.type
_entity_poly.pdbx_seq_one_letter_code
_entity_poly.pdbx_strand_id
1 'polypeptide(L)' 'MSVVVLFEAELVPGGRERYLALAQKLAERARAADGFISAERFSSLTVPGKLLSKSLWRDEAAVAAWHADEVHRQCQWE' A
#
# COMPACT_ATOMS: atom_id res chain seq x y z
N MET A 1 19.67 -6.09 2.72
CA MET A 1 18.85 -5.76 3.90
C MET A 1 17.45 -5.39 3.46
N SER A 2 16.43 -6.01 4.05
CA SER A 2 15.05 -5.74 3.68
C SER A 2 14.52 -4.50 4.38
N VAL A 3 13.60 -3.78 3.72
CA VAL A 3 12.94 -2.60 4.26
C VAL A 3 11.45 -2.87 4.36
N VAL A 4 10.86 -2.52 5.50
CA VAL A 4 9.42 -2.65 5.75
C VAL A 4 8.78 -1.28 5.64
N VAL A 5 7.70 -1.20 4.87
CA VAL A 5 6.88 0.01 4.77
C VAL A 5 5.53 -0.27 5.42
N LEU A 6 5.14 0.58 6.37
CA LEU A 6 3.86 0.48 7.06
C LEU A 6 2.97 1.66 6.68
N PHE A 7 1.73 1.37 6.36
CA PHE A 7 0.75 2.39 6.01
C PHE A 7 -0.55 2.11 6.75
N GLU A 8 -1.05 3.11 7.50
CA GLU A 8 -2.32 3.01 8.19
C GLU A 8 -3.40 3.79 7.46
N ALA A 9 -4.61 3.23 7.41
CA ALA A 9 -5.76 3.88 6.81
C ALA A 9 -7.00 3.64 7.68
N GLU A 10 -7.78 4.69 7.88
CA GLU A 10 -9.09 4.58 8.52
C GLU A 10 -10.16 4.72 7.44
N LEU A 11 -11.09 3.76 7.42
CA LEU A 11 -12.14 3.74 6.41
C LEU A 11 -13.35 4.53 6.88
N VAL A 12 -13.87 5.41 6.01
CA VAL A 12 -15.13 6.07 6.27
C VAL A 12 -16.27 5.08 6.00
N PRO A 13 -17.44 5.25 6.65
CA PRO A 13 -18.61 4.41 6.36
C PRO A 13 -18.91 4.37 4.85
N GLY A 14 -19.06 3.17 4.31
CA GLY A 14 -19.32 2.98 2.88
C GLY A 14 -18.09 3.04 1.99
N GLY A 15 -16.91 3.35 2.52
CA GLY A 15 -15.68 3.45 1.73
C GLY A 15 -14.89 2.15 1.60
N ARG A 16 -15.31 1.09 2.30
CA ARG A 16 -14.53 -0.16 2.36
C ARG A 16 -14.33 -0.82 1.00
N GLU A 17 -15.40 -0.96 0.23
CA GLU A 17 -15.32 -1.61 -1.08
C GLU A 17 -14.42 -0.84 -2.04
N ARG A 18 -14.56 0.47 -2.05
CA ARG A 18 -13.74 1.35 -2.89
C ARG A 18 -12.27 1.25 -2.51
N TYR A 19 -11.99 1.27 -1.21
CA TYR A 19 -10.63 1.13 -0.70
C TYR A 19 -10.03 -0.22 -1.09
N LEU A 20 -10.77 -1.32 -0.90
CA LEU A 20 -10.27 -2.66 -1.22
C LEU A 20 -10.01 -2.83 -2.72
N ALA A 21 -10.87 -2.26 -3.57
CA ALA A 21 -10.65 -2.32 -5.01
C ALA A 21 -9.38 -1.56 -5.42
N LEU A 22 -9.19 -0.36 -4.87
CA LEU A 22 -7.99 0.44 -5.12
C LEU A 22 -6.74 -0.26 -4.60
N ALA A 23 -6.82 -0.80 -3.39
CA ALA A 23 -5.72 -1.51 -2.76
C ALA A 23 -5.30 -2.76 -3.55
N GLN A 24 -6.26 -3.46 -4.16
CA GLN A 24 -5.96 -4.60 -5.02
C GLN A 24 -5.18 -4.18 -6.26
N LYS A 25 -5.57 -3.09 -6.90
CA LYS A 25 -4.84 -2.55 -8.06
C LYS A 25 -3.42 -2.15 -7.68
N LEU A 26 -3.26 -1.49 -6.54
CA LEU A 26 -1.94 -1.10 -6.05
C LEU A 26 -1.07 -2.31 -5.74
N ALA A 27 -1.66 -3.37 -5.17
CA ALA A 27 -0.94 -4.60 -4.88
C ALA A 27 -0.43 -5.27 -6.15
N GLU A 28 -1.24 -5.30 -7.21
CA GLU A 28 -0.83 -5.86 -8.50
C GLU A 28 0.35 -5.09 -9.09
N ARG A 29 0.32 -3.77 -9.01
CA ARG A 29 1.42 -2.93 -9.48
C ARG A 29 2.67 -3.12 -8.64
N ALA A 30 2.50 -3.22 -7.31
CA ALA A 30 3.62 -3.43 -6.40
C ALA A 30 4.34 -4.74 -6.70
N ARG A 31 3.59 -5.81 -6.99
CA ARG A 31 4.18 -7.10 -7.34
C ARG A 31 5.03 -7.05 -8.59
N ALA A 32 4.70 -6.16 -9.52
CA ALA A 32 5.48 -5.96 -10.73
C ALA A 32 6.66 -5.01 -10.53
N ALA A 33 6.74 -4.31 -9.39
CA ALA A 33 7.81 -3.37 -9.12
C ALA A 33 9.11 -4.08 -8.75
N ASP A 34 10.23 -3.53 -9.24
CA ASP A 34 11.54 -4.08 -8.91
C ASP A 34 11.81 -3.93 -7.41
N GLY A 35 12.25 -5.01 -6.78
CA GLY A 35 12.57 -5.02 -5.36
C GLY A 35 11.41 -5.33 -4.43
N PHE A 36 10.21 -5.55 -4.95
CA PHE A 36 9.07 -5.97 -4.14
C PHE A 36 9.27 -7.41 -3.66
N ILE A 37 9.01 -7.66 -2.37
CA ILE A 37 9.14 -8.99 -1.78
C ILE A 37 7.77 -9.54 -1.38
N SER A 38 7.03 -8.82 -0.53
CA SER A 38 5.72 -9.27 -0.07
C SER A 38 4.86 -8.11 0.43
N ALA A 39 3.57 -8.34 0.53
CA ALA A 39 2.63 -7.37 1.12
C ALA A 39 1.53 -8.11 1.87
N GLU A 40 1.12 -7.56 3.00
CA GLU A 40 0.03 -8.06 3.81
C GLU A 40 -0.81 -6.90 4.33
N ARG A 41 -2.08 -7.19 4.60
CA ARG A 41 -2.98 -6.23 5.24
C ARG A 41 -3.54 -6.81 6.52
N PHE A 42 -3.73 -5.93 7.49
CA PHE A 42 -4.22 -6.28 8.81
C PHE A 42 -5.38 -5.38 9.19
N SER A 43 -6.35 -5.93 9.90
CA SER A 43 -7.45 -5.16 10.45
C SER A 43 -7.22 -4.96 11.95
N SER A 44 -7.43 -3.74 12.44
CA SER A 44 -7.28 -3.44 13.85
C SER A 44 -8.36 -4.18 14.67
N LEU A 45 -7.94 -4.76 15.78
CA LEU A 45 -8.86 -5.42 16.71
C LEU A 45 -9.50 -4.44 17.69
N THR A 46 -8.91 -3.26 17.86
CA THR A 46 -9.37 -2.28 18.84
C THR A 46 -10.06 -1.09 18.21
N VAL A 47 -9.75 -0.77 16.94
CA VAL A 47 -10.33 0.37 16.23
C VAL A 47 -11.07 -0.14 14.99
N PRO A 48 -12.41 -0.18 15.00
CA PRO A 48 -13.17 -0.62 13.83
C PRO A 48 -12.89 0.26 12.61
N GLY A 49 -12.71 -0.37 11.47
CA GLY A 49 -12.47 0.34 10.20
C GLY A 49 -11.04 0.78 9.98
N LYS A 50 -10.12 0.48 10.90
CA LYS A 50 -8.72 0.82 10.72
C LYS A 50 -7.96 -0.36 10.14
N LEU A 51 -7.22 -0.11 9.07
CA LEU A 51 -6.41 -1.12 8.38
C LEU A 51 -4.94 -0.71 8.38
N LEU A 52 -4.08 -1.72 8.45
CA LEU A 52 -2.63 -1.55 8.34
C LEU A 52 -2.16 -2.32 7.12
N SER A 53 -1.42 -1.67 6.24
CA SER A 53 -0.75 -2.30 5.12
C SER A 53 0.74 -2.41 5.43
N LYS A 54 1.30 -3.62 5.27
CA LYS A 54 2.72 -3.87 5.47
C LYS A 54 3.29 -4.39 4.16
N SER A 55 4.32 -3.74 3.64
CA SER A 55 5.03 -4.22 2.47
C SER A 55 6.51 -4.37 2.77
N LEU A 56 7.11 -5.41 2.19
CA LEU A 56 8.51 -5.74 2.37
C LEU A 56 9.23 -5.56 1.04
N TRP A 57 10.36 -4.85 1.06
CA TRP A 57 11.12 -4.48 -0.13
C TRP A 57 12.59 -4.83 0.04
N ARG A 58 13.25 -5.07 -1.10
CA ARG A 58 14.67 -5.44 -1.11
C ARG A 58 15.57 -4.39 -0.45
N ASP A 59 15.33 -3.12 -0.76
CA ASP A 59 16.15 -2.01 -0.25
C ASP A 59 15.41 -0.68 -0.32
N GLU A 60 16.05 0.37 0.20
CA GLU A 60 15.45 1.71 0.23
C GLU A 60 15.29 2.31 -1.17
N ALA A 61 16.17 1.97 -2.10
CA ALA A 61 16.07 2.47 -3.47
C ALA A 61 14.79 1.97 -4.14
N ALA A 62 14.43 0.70 -3.91
CA ALA A 62 13.20 0.12 -4.43
C ALA A 62 11.97 0.83 -3.86
N VAL A 63 11.98 1.12 -2.55
CA VAL A 63 10.90 1.85 -1.90
C VAL A 63 10.76 3.27 -2.47
N ALA A 64 11.89 3.96 -2.64
CA ALA A 64 11.88 5.32 -3.17
C ALA A 64 11.33 5.36 -4.60
N ALA A 65 11.72 4.40 -5.44
CA ALA A 65 11.23 4.32 -6.81
C ALA A 65 9.71 4.04 -6.84
N TRP A 66 9.24 3.12 -6.00
CA TRP A 66 7.82 2.81 -5.88
C TRP A 66 7.02 4.02 -5.41
N HIS A 67 7.51 4.72 -4.38
CA HIS A 67 6.85 5.90 -3.84
C HIS A 67 6.73 7.02 -4.89
N ALA A 68 7.80 7.26 -5.63
CA ALA A 68 7.80 8.28 -6.70
C ALA A 68 6.78 7.95 -7.78
N ASP A 69 6.66 6.67 -8.17
CA ASP A 69 5.70 6.22 -9.16
C ASP A 69 4.26 6.42 -8.66
N GLU A 70 3.99 6.12 -7.40
CA GLU A 70 2.67 6.33 -6.80
C GLU A 70 2.25 7.79 -6.77
N VAL A 71 3.15 8.67 -6.34
CA VAL A 71 2.88 10.11 -6.29
C VAL A 71 2.58 10.63 -7.69
N HIS A 72 3.33 10.20 -8.69
CA HIS A 72 3.11 10.59 -10.07
C HIS A 72 1.72 10.15 -10.57
N ARG A 73 1.31 8.93 -10.24
CA ARG A 73 0.01 8.41 -10.63
C ARG A 73 -1.14 9.12 -9.94
N GLN A 74 -0.99 9.47 -8.67
CA GLN A 74 -2.00 10.25 -7.95
C GLN A 74 -2.22 11.60 -8.59
N CYS A 75 -1.17 12.26 -9.03
CA CYS A 75 -1.28 13.53 -9.74
C CYS A 75 -2.06 13.41 -11.05
N GLN A 76 -1.98 12.25 -11.70
CA GLN A 76 -2.72 12.00 -12.93
C GLN A 76 -4.21 11.78 -12.72
N TRP A 77 -4.61 11.37 -11.53
CA TRP A 77 -6.00 11.09 -11.21
C TRP A 77 -6.77 12.33 -10.74
N GLU A 78 -6.07 13.37 -10.42
CA GLU A 78 -6.64 14.67 -10.07
C GLU A 78 -6.77 15.56 -11.31
#